data_cd4c02cac27b7f4bce46fc6436c6eaff
#
_entry.id   cd4c02cac27b7f4bce46fc6436c6eaff
#
_cell.length_a   1.000
_cell.length_b   1.000
_cell.length_c   1.000
_cell.angle_alpha   90.00
_cell.angle_beta   90.00
_cell.angle_gamma   90.00
#
_symmetry.space_group_name_H-M   'P 1'
#
loop_
_entity.id
_entity.type
_entity.pdbx_description
1 polymer ?
#
loop_
_entity_poly.entity_id
_entity_poly.type
_entity_poly.pdbx_seq_one_letter_code
_entity_poly.pdbx_strand_id
1 'polypeptide(L)'
;LDANDLQSSVIRVNQELFLPGGTLSTFELKKATGELFVYPTAGRLSSRFGIRPDPFTGVPRMHYGIDLANYVGTTVKASYEGTVVALGVNHSYGKYIIIKHAGGFQSLYGHLSKWIVSKGEYVSQGEKIGEMGNTGRSTGPHLHFGIYKYQKPVDPLKYLF
;
A
#
# COMPACT_ATOMS: atom_id res chain seq x y z
N LEU A 1 -3.71 -6.37 28.01
CA LEU A 1 -2.25 -6.51 28.09
C LEU A 1 -1.86 -7.52 29.16
N ASP A 2 -2.59 -7.57 30.27
CA ASP A 2 -2.24 -8.38 31.47
C ASP A 2 -2.26 -9.89 31.23
N ALA A 3 -3.09 -10.40 30.33
CA ALA A 3 -3.18 -11.84 30.04
C ALA A 3 -1.95 -12.43 29.30
N ASN A 4 -1.06 -11.59 28.79
CA ASN A 4 0.12 -11.99 28.01
C ASN A 4 1.44 -11.42 28.55
N ASP A 5 1.41 -10.79 29.72
CA ASP A 5 2.59 -10.17 30.35
C ASP A 5 3.36 -9.21 29.42
N LEU A 6 2.65 -8.51 28.55
CA LEU A 6 3.25 -7.64 27.56
C LEU A 6 3.76 -6.34 28.19
N GLN A 7 5.06 -6.12 28.12
CA GLN A 7 5.70 -4.88 28.60
C GLN A 7 5.57 -3.71 27.61
N SER A 8 5.03 -3.94 26.41
CA SER A 8 4.77 -2.92 25.41
C SER A 8 3.60 -3.30 24.51
N SER A 9 3.04 -2.34 23.79
CA SER A 9 2.01 -2.57 22.75
C SER A 9 2.58 -3.11 21.44
N VAL A 10 3.88 -3.34 21.35
CA VAL A 10 4.56 -3.88 20.17
C VAL A 10 4.68 -5.39 20.31
N ILE A 11 4.07 -6.12 19.41
CA ILE A 11 4.14 -7.58 19.30
C ILE A 11 5.23 -7.94 18.30
N ARG A 12 6.08 -8.91 18.65
CA ARG A 12 7.16 -9.38 17.77
C ARG A 12 6.69 -10.53 16.90
N VAL A 13 7.28 -10.68 15.72
CA VAL A 13 7.05 -11.84 14.86
C VAL A 13 7.35 -13.13 15.63
N ASN A 14 6.45 -14.11 15.57
CA ASN A 14 6.47 -15.37 16.31
C ASN A 14 6.29 -15.26 17.86
N GLN A 15 5.82 -14.13 18.35
CA GLN A 15 5.44 -14.02 19.77
C GLN A 15 4.10 -14.74 19.99
N GLU A 16 4.08 -15.73 20.88
CA GLU A 16 2.84 -16.40 21.29
C GLU A 16 1.99 -15.46 22.15
N LEU A 17 0.71 -15.37 21.80
CA LEU A 17 -0.27 -14.56 22.53
C LEU A 17 -1.39 -15.45 23.06
N PHE A 18 -1.62 -15.38 24.36
CA PHE A 18 -2.79 -16.01 24.97
C PHE A 18 -4.03 -15.12 24.79
N LEU A 19 -5.06 -15.65 24.16
CA LEU A 19 -6.34 -14.97 23.92
C LEU A 19 -7.43 -15.66 24.76
N PRO A 20 -7.74 -15.16 25.94
CA PRO A 20 -8.79 -15.77 26.77
C PRO A 20 -10.16 -15.67 26.07
N GLY A 21 -10.71 -16.80 25.60
CA GLY A 21 -12.07 -16.92 25.10
C GLY A 21 -12.37 -16.22 23.75
N GLY A 22 -11.36 -15.75 23.02
CA GLY A 22 -11.53 -15.02 21.76
C GLY A 22 -10.80 -15.65 20.58
N THR A 23 -11.47 -15.69 19.41
CA THR A 23 -10.80 -15.88 18.12
C THR A 23 -10.59 -14.51 17.48
N LEU A 24 -9.33 -14.09 17.27
CA LEU A 24 -9.04 -12.91 16.45
C LEU A 24 -9.40 -13.19 14.99
N SER A 25 -10.05 -12.23 14.34
CA SER A 25 -10.16 -12.26 12.89
C SER A 25 -8.76 -12.22 12.26
N THR A 26 -8.62 -12.77 11.05
CA THR A 26 -7.36 -12.68 10.29
C THR A 26 -6.86 -11.23 10.16
N PHE A 27 -7.78 -10.28 10.05
CA PHE A 27 -7.46 -8.85 10.02
C PHE A 27 -6.86 -8.37 11.35
N GLU A 28 -7.47 -8.72 12.48
CA GLU A 28 -6.98 -8.31 13.81
C GLU A 28 -5.63 -8.95 14.13
N LEU A 29 -5.44 -10.22 13.72
CA LEU A 29 -4.17 -10.92 13.88
C LEU A 29 -3.07 -10.22 13.07
N LYS A 30 -3.26 -10.02 11.76
CA LYS A 30 -2.30 -9.31 10.91
C LYS A 30 -2.04 -7.88 11.38
N LYS A 31 -3.06 -7.19 11.91
CA LYS A 31 -2.90 -5.87 12.50
C LYS A 31 -2.03 -5.91 13.76
N ALA A 32 -2.23 -6.92 14.61
CA ALA A 32 -1.47 -7.08 15.85
C ALA A 32 0.00 -7.45 15.58
N THR A 33 0.26 -8.28 14.55
CA THR A 33 1.62 -8.68 14.12
C THR A 33 2.31 -7.64 13.23
N GLY A 34 1.61 -6.58 12.81
CA GLY A 34 2.14 -5.60 11.86
C GLY A 34 2.14 -6.06 10.39
N GLU A 35 1.64 -7.25 10.11
CA GLU A 35 1.69 -7.91 8.78
C GLU A 35 0.49 -7.56 7.88
N LEU A 36 0.04 -6.30 7.87
CA LEU A 36 -1.12 -5.92 7.08
C LEU A 36 -0.81 -5.79 5.59
N PHE A 37 0.32 -5.17 5.23
CA PHE A 37 0.65 -4.87 3.85
C PHE A 37 2.02 -5.40 3.45
N VAL A 38 2.09 -6.14 2.36
CA VAL A 38 3.35 -6.54 1.73
C VAL A 38 3.79 -5.47 0.72
N TYR A 39 5.09 -5.41 0.43
CA TYR A 39 5.59 -4.54 -0.63
C TYR A 39 4.90 -4.85 -1.96
N PRO A 40 4.30 -3.83 -2.62
CA PRO A 40 3.50 -4.03 -3.85
C PRO A 40 4.35 -4.35 -5.08
N THR A 41 5.65 -4.10 -5.02
CA THR A 41 6.57 -4.35 -6.13
C THR A 41 8.01 -4.43 -5.64
N ALA A 42 8.87 -5.08 -6.41
CA ALA A 42 10.31 -4.93 -6.25
C ALA A 42 10.74 -3.56 -6.77
N GLY A 43 11.62 -2.88 -6.04
CA GLY A 43 12.13 -1.58 -6.45
C GLY A 43 12.86 -0.84 -5.32
N ARG A 44 13.60 0.20 -5.71
CA ARG A 44 14.28 1.08 -4.76
C ARG A 44 13.32 2.18 -4.30
N LEU A 45 13.21 2.41 -2.99
CA LEU A 45 12.50 3.57 -2.46
C LEU A 45 13.17 4.86 -2.96
N SER A 46 12.50 5.57 -3.86
CA SER A 46 12.99 6.80 -4.48
C SER A 46 12.41 8.06 -3.86
N SER A 47 11.21 7.98 -3.26
CA SER A 47 10.61 9.10 -2.54
C SER A 47 9.73 8.63 -1.39
N ARG A 48 9.78 9.35 -0.27
CA ARG A 48 9.02 9.08 0.95
C ARG A 48 7.71 9.86 1.00
N PHE A 49 6.80 9.42 1.84
CA PHE A 49 5.61 10.15 2.26
C PHE A 49 6.00 11.43 3.01
N GLY A 50 5.24 12.51 2.80
CA GLY A 50 5.43 13.77 3.50
C GLY A 50 5.73 14.95 2.60
N ILE A 51 6.05 16.10 3.20
CA ILE A 51 6.39 17.31 2.46
C ILE A 51 7.78 17.16 1.84
N ARG A 52 7.86 17.36 0.52
CA ARG A 52 9.10 17.35 -0.25
C ARG A 52 9.05 18.36 -1.38
N PRO A 53 10.20 18.79 -1.93
CA PRO A 53 10.21 19.58 -3.15
C PRO A 53 9.49 18.84 -4.28
N ASP A 54 8.56 19.52 -4.95
CA ASP A 54 7.90 18.98 -6.13
C ASP A 54 8.94 18.81 -7.25
N PRO A 55 9.04 17.63 -7.90
CA PRO A 55 10.11 17.33 -8.86
C PRO A 55 10.03 18.17 -10.15
N PHE A 56 8.93 18.88 -10.41
CA PHE A 56 8.76 19.71 -11.60
C PHE A 56 8.89 21.21 -11.30
N THR A 57 8.49 21.65 -10.10
CA THR A 57 8.46 23.08 -9.76
C THR A 57 9.45 23.46 -8.66
N GLY A 58 9.98 22.49 -7.92
CA GLY A 58 10.82 22.72 -6.75
C GLY A 58 10.07 23.21 -5.50
N VAL A 59 8.79 23.59 -5.63
CA VAL A 59 7.99 24.11 -4.51
C VAL A 59 7.66 22.97 -3.52
N PRO A 60 7.73 23.20 -2.21
CA PRO A 60 7.33 22.22 -1.21
C PRO A 60 5.88 21.75 -1.43
N ARG A 61 5.69 20.44 -1.54
CA ARG A 61 4.39 19.80 -1.77
C ARG A 61 4.26 18.52 -0.97
N MET A 62 3.06 18.25 -0.46
CA MET A 62 2.74 16.99 0.21
C MET A 62 2.70 15.83 -0.79
N HIS A 63 3.46 14.79 -0.50
CA HIS A 63 3.45 13.51 -1.20
C HIS A 63 2.65 12.50 -0.38
N TYR A 64 1.52 12.05 -0.93
CA TYR A 64 0.54 11.20 -0.24
C TYR A 64 0.80 9.69 -0.39
N GLY A 65 2.06 9.32 -0.61
CA GLY A 65 2.47 7.93 -0.79
C GLY A 65 3.98 7.79 -0.72
N ILE A 66 4.46 6.66 -1.20
CA ILE A 66 5.88 6.41 -1.46
C ILE A 66 6.06 6.10 -2.93
N ASP A 67 7.25 6.36 -3.47
CA ASP A 67 7.60 6.01 -4.82
C ASP A 67 8.67 4.90 -4.83
N LEU A 68 8.38 3.81 -5.53
CA LEU A 68 9.25 2.64 -5.69
C LEU A 68 9.71 2.56 -7.14
N ALA A 69 10.98 2.91 -7.39
CA ALA A 69 11.55 2.98 -8.74
C ALA A 69 12.07 1.62 -9.21
N ASN A 70 11.69 1.24 -10.43
CA ASN A 70 12.18 0.08 -11.16
C ASN A 70 11.85 0.24 -12.65
N TYR A 71 12.13 -0.77 -13.48
CA TYR A 71 11.86 -0.73 -14.91
C TYR A 71 10.37 -0.78 -15.25
N VAL A 72 9.99 -0.18 -16.37
CA VAL A 72 8.65 -0.37 -16.97
C VAL A 72 8.40 -1.86 -17.18
N GLY A 73 7.19 -2.32 -16.85
CA GLY A 73 6.83 -3.74 -16.93
C GLY A 73 7.08 -4.54 -15.65
N THR A 74 7.78 -3.97 -14.65
CA THR A 74 7.93 -4.63 -13.34
C THR A 74 6.55 -4.94 -12.76
N THR A 75 6.40 -6.18 -12.26
CA THR A 75 5.14 -6.66 -11.69
C THR A 75 4.71 -5.81 -10.49
N VAL A 76 3.44 -5.39 -10.50
CA VAL A 76 2.76 -4.75 -9.38
C VAL A 76 1.71 -5.72 -8.83
N LYS A 77 1.74 -5.91 -7.51
CA LYS A 77 0.90 -6.85 -6.75
C LYS A 77 -0.01 -6.10 -5.79
N ALA A 78 -1.15 -6.70 -5.45
CA ALA A 78 -1.99 -6.21 -4.36
C ALA A 78 -1.22 -6.31 -3.04
N SER A 79 -1.01 -5.17 -2.39
CA SER A 79 -0.26 -5.10 -1.13
C SER A 79 -1.01 -5.73 0.04
N TYR A 80 -2.33 -5.76 -0.05
CA TYR A 80 -3.24 -6.46 0.85
C TYR A 80 -4.46 -6.95 0.07
N GLU A 81 -5.15 -7.98 0.58
CA GLU A 81 -6.37 -8.51 -0.03
C GLU A 81 -7.51 -7.50 -0.01
N GLY A 82 -8.37 -7.52 -1.01
CA GLY A 82 -9.50 -6.61 -1.07
C GLY A 82 -10.21 -6.56 -2.41
N THR A 83 -11.11 -5.60 -2.55
CA THR A 83 -11.90 -5.40 -3.76
C THR A 83 -11.41 -4.17 -4.53
N VAL A 84 -11.22 -4.31 -5.83
CA VAL A 84 -10.89 -3.21 -6.75
C VAL A 84 -12.09 -2.27 -6.85
N VAL A 85 -11.97 -1.07 -6.30
CA VAL A 85 -13.08 -0.09 -6.29
C VAL A 85 -12.97 0.96 -7.39
N ALA A 86 -11.76 1.20 -7.90
CA ALA A 86 -11.55 2.13 -9.01
C ALA A 86 -10.36 1.71 -9.89
N LEU A 87 -10.55 1.93 -11.18
CA LEU A 87 -9.53 1.89 -12.24
C LEU A 87 -9.71 3.15 -13.06
N GLY A 88 -8.63 3.80 -13.46
CA GLY A 88 -8.76 5.01 -14.24
C GLY A 88 -7.44 5.57 -14.74
N VAL A 89 -7.58 6.66 -15.49
CA VAL A 89 -6.45 7.46 -15.97
C VAL A 89 -6.71 8.91 -15.60
N ASN A 90 -5.75 9.55 -14.94
CA ASN A 90 -5.81 11.00 -14.70
C ASN A 90 -4.43 11.65 -14.87
N HIS A 91 -4.40 12.96 -14.85
CA HIS A 91 -3.15 13.71 -15.05
C HIS A 91 -2.11 13.44 -13.96
N SER A 92 -2.52 13.30 -12.70
CA SER A 92 -1.60 13.15 -11.57
C SER A 92 -1.00 11.74 -11.49
N TYR A 93 -1.86 10.72 -11.41
CA TYR A 93 -1.44 9.32 -11.20
C TYR A 93 -1.25 8.54 -12.49
N GLY A 94 -1.56 9.13 -13.67
CA GLY A 94 -1.61 8.37 -14.90
C GLY A 94 -2.62 7.22 -14.81
N LYS A 95 -2.25 6.04 -15.23
CA LYS A 95 -3.05 4.83 -15.00
C LYS A 95 -2.94 4.40 -13.56
N TYR A 96 -4.07 4.19 -12.89
CA TYR A 96 -4.10 3.84 -11.47
C TYR A 96 -5.15 2.79 -11.11
N ILE A 97 -4.93 2.12 -10.00
CA ILE A 97 -5.84 1.19 -9.34
C ILE A 97 -6.07 1.67 -7.91
N ILE A 98 -7.30 1.53 -7.40
CA ILE A 98 -7.61 1.67 -5.98
C ILE A 98 -8.27 0.38 -5.50
N ILE A 99 -7.74 -0.20 -4.42
CA ILE A 99 -8.26 -1.39 -3.76
C ILE A 99 -8.77 -1.00 -2.38
N LYS A 100 -9.99 -1.43 -2.05
CA LYS A 100 -10.59 -1.29 -0.71
C LYS A 100 -10.35 -2.56 0.08
N HIS A 101 -9.87 -2.40 1.31
CA HIS A 101 -9.52 -3.46 2.23
C HIS A 101 -10.39 -3.44 3.49
N ALA A 102 -10.24 -4.47 4.33
CA ALA A 102 -10.83 -4.49 5.66
C ALA A 102 -10.29 -3.35 6.54
N GLY A 103 -10.98 -3.06 7.65
CA GLY A 103 -10.54 -2.09 8.66
C GLY A 103 -10.48 -0.63 8.20
N GLY A 104 -11.20 -0.27 7.13
CA GLY A 104 -11.25 1.10 6.60
C GLY A 104 -10.02 1.51 5.81
N PHE A 105 -9.19 0.55 5.37
CA PHE A 105 -8.03 0.80 4.54
C PHE A 105 -8.36 0.83 3.04
N GLN A 106 -7.58 1.60 2.30
CA GLN A 106 -7.50 1.58 0.84
C GLN A 106 -6.05 1.71 0.42
N SER A 107 -5.68 1.07 -0.69
CA SER A 107 -4.40 1.27 -1.35
C SER A 107 -4.58 1.83 -2.76
N LEU A 108 -3.66 2.70 -3.16
CA LEU A 108 -3.57 3.32 -4.47
C LEU A 108 -2.25 2.93 -5.14
N TYR A 109 -2.34 2.52 -6.41
CA TYR A 109 -1.23 2.14 -7.26
C TYR A 109 -1.25 3.02 -8.50
N GLY A 110 -0.31 3.95 -8.62
CA GLY A 110 -0.24 4.94 -9.70
C GLY A 110 0.93 4.72 -10.66
N HIS A 111 0.91 5.46 -11.76
CA HIS A 111 1.89 5.47 -12.86
C HIS A 111 2.05 4.14 -13.59
N LEU A 112 1.01 3.30 -13.57
CA LEU A 112 1.01 1.99 -14.20
C LEU A 112 1.13 2.08 -15.73
N SER A 113 1.76 1.10 -16.36
CA SER A 113 1.70 0.90 -17.83
C SER A 113 0.39 0.22 -18.22
N LYS A 114 -0.05 -0.75 -17.44
CA LYS A 114 -1.34 -1.44 -17.60
C LYS A 114 -1.82 -2.03 -16.28
N TRP A 115 -3.10 -2.29 -16.18
CA TRP A 115 -3.74 -3.15 -15.19
C TRP A 115 -4.27 -4.42 -15.85
N ILE A 116 -4.47 -5.49 -15.07
CA ILE A 116 -4.97 -6.79 -15.52
C ILE A 116 -6.19 -7.24 -14.69
N VAL A 117 -6.73 -6.35 -13.87
CA VAL A 117 -7.88 -6.56 -13.00
C VAL A 117 -9.04 -5.67 -13.42
N SER A 118 -10.25 -5.99 -12.98
CA SER A 118 -11.49 -5.29 -13.27
C SER A 118 -12.07 -4.62 -12.02
N LYS A 119 -12.87 -3.57 -12.20
CA LYS A 119 -13.61 -2.96 -11.10
C LYS A 119 -14.64 -3.96 -10.53
N GLY A 120 -14.66 -4.08 -9.21
CA GLY A 120 -15.48 -5.05 -8.48
C GLY A 120 -14.78 -6.40 -8.23
N GLU A 121 -13.63 -6.65 -8.85
CA GLU A 121 -12.87 -7.87 -8.67
C GLU A 121 -12.25 -7.92 -7.26
N TYR A 122 -12.32 -9.09 -6.61
CA TYR A 122 -11.61 -9.37 -5.38
C TYR A 122 -10.23 -9.92 -5.72
N VAL A 123 -9.20 -9.38 -5.08
CA VAL A 123 -7.80 -9.80 -5.25
C VAL A 123 -7.21 -10.23 -3.92
N SER A 124 -6.40 -11.28 -3.96
CA SER A 124 -5.65 -11.77 -2.80
C SER A 124 -4.40 -10.95 -2.57
N GLN A 125 -3.90 -10.94 -1.33
CA GLN A 125 -2.61 -10.33 -1.02
C GLN A 125 -1.49 -10.99 -1.85
N GLY A 126 -0.63 -10.20 -2.49
CA GLY A 126 0.44 -10.68 -3.35
C GLY A 126 0.03 -11.04 -4.78
N GLU A 127 -1.26 -10.98 -5.10
CA GLU A 127 -1.77 -11.23 -6.45
C GLU A 127 -1.34 -10.13 -7.42
N LYS A 128 -0.93 -10.50 -8.65
CA LYS A 128 -0.54 -9.55 -9.69
C LYS A 128 -1.77 -8.77 -10.15
N ILE A 129 -1.70 -7.43 -10.07
CA ILE A 129 -2.79 -6.53 -10.48
C ILE A 129 -2.44 -5.65 -11.69
N GLY A 130 -1.17 -5.53 -12.02
CA GLY A 130 -0.71 -4.69 -13.11
C GLY A 130 0.80 -4.69 -13.28
N GLU A 131 1.28 -3.71 -14.03
CA GLU A 131 2.70 -3.51 -14.30
C GLU A 131 3.09 -2.04 -14.15
N MET A 132 4.28 -1.83 -13.61
CA MET A 132 4.88 -0.50 -13.46
C MET A 132 5.03 0.20 -14.80
N GLY A 133 4.82 1.49 -14.81
CA GLY A 133 4.96 2.33 -15.99
C GLY A 133 5.64 3.66 -15.69
N ASN A 134 5.30 4.64 -16.51
CA ASN A 134 5.74 6.04 -16.40
C ASN A 134 4.62 6.96 -16.91
N THR A 135 3.36 6.65 -16.56
CA THR A 135 2.19 7.39 -17.04
C THR A 135 1.79 8.50 -16.08
N GLY A 136 1.14 9.54 -16.60
CA GLY A 136 0.74 10.72 -15.81
C GLY A 136 1.91 11.63 -15.45
N ARG A 137 1.83 12.30 -14.30
CA ARG A 137 2.84 13.25 -13.85
C ARG A 137 4.01 12.53 -13.16
N SER A 138 4.91 12.00 -13.94
CA SER A 138 6.05 11.18 -13.51
C SER A 138 7.34 11.64 -14.21
N THR A 139 8.46 11.63 -13.50
CA THR A 139 9.79 11.98 -14.01
C THR A 139 10.60 10.78 -14.48
N GLY A 140 10.12 9.58 -14.25
CA GLY A 140 10.79 8.32 -14.63
C GLY A 140 10.00 7.11 -14.15
N PRO A 141 10.31 5.90 -14.61
CA PRO A 141 9.55 4.72 -14.25
C PRO A 141 9.56 4.43 -12.75
N HIS A 142 8.39 4.40 -12.13
CA HIS A 142 8.18 4.04 -10.73
C HIS A 142 6.72 3.68 -10.47
N LEU A 143 6.47 3.01 -9.36
CA LEU A 143 5.16 2.86 -8.78
C LEU A 143 4.97 3.94 -7.71
N HIS A 144 3.94 4.78 -7.85
CA HIS A 144 3.43 5.56 -6.73
C HIS A 144 2.48 4.68 -5.91
N PHE A 145 2.79 4.47 -4.63
CA PHE A 145 2.01 3.65 -3.72
C PHE A 145 1.51 4.45 -2.52
N GLY A 146 0.20 4.56 -2.38
CA GLY A 146 -0.46 5.26 -1.28
C GLY A 146 -1.30 4.32 -0.42
N ILE A 147 -1.30 4.53 0.90
CA ILE A 147 -2.24 3.90 1.83
C ILE A 147 -3.12 4.99 2.44
N TYR A 148 -4.41 4.70 2.52
CA TYR A 148 -5.41 5.56 3.14
C TYR A 148 -6.12 4.77 4.24
N LYS A 149 -6.34 5.40 5.38
CA LYS A 149 -7.16 4.87 6.46
C LYS A 149 -8.31 5.82 6.74
N TYR A 150 -9.54 5.33 6.62
CA TYR A 150 -10.75 6.17 6.70
C TYR A 150 -10.64 7.41 5.81
N GLN A 151 -10.22 7.21 4.54
CA GLN A 151 -10.02 8.24 3.51
C GLN A 151 -8.90 9.27 3.80
N LYS A 152 -8.15 9.13 4.89
CA LYS A 152 -7.00 9.98 5.20
C LYS A 152 -5.71 9.27 4.78
N PRO A 153 -4.82 9.95 4.04
CA PRO A 153 -3.53 9.38 3.66
C PRO A 153 -2.67 9.14 4.90
N VAL A 154 -2.01 8.01 4.93
CA VAL A 154 -1.06 7.62 5.99
C VAL A 154 0.27 7.21 5.37
N ASP A 155 1.36 7.30 6.14
CA ASP A 155 2.68 6.90 5.67
C ASP A 155 2.71 5.37 5.43
N PRO A 156 2.88 4.92 4.17
CA PRO A 156 2.89 3.49 3.85
C PRO A 156 3.98 2.70 4.56
N LEU A 157 5.14 3.32 4.84
CA LEU A 157 6.25 2.64 5.51
C LEU A 157 5.95 2.19 6.95
N LYS A 158 4.87 2.70 7.55
CA LYS A 158 4.40 2.28 8.88
C LYS A 158 3.55 1.00 8.83
N TYR A 159 3.19 0.53 7.64
CA TYR A 159 2.27 -0.59 7.43
C TYR A 159 2.86 -1.69 6.55
N LEU A 160 3.97 -1.40 5.84
CA LEU A 160 4.71 -2.33 5.00
C LEU A 160 5.73 -3.11 5.83
N PHE A 161 5.85 -4.40 5.53
CA PHE A 161 6.85 -5.29 6.13
C PHE A 161 7.47 -6.20 5.06
#